data_f08ee4cd0ac846939c3ef8bdebc86685
#
_entry.id   f08ee4cd0ac846939c3ef8bdebc86685
#
_cell.length_a   1.000
_cell.length_b   1.000
_cell.length_c   1.000
_cell.angle_alpha   90.00
_cell.angle_beta   90.00
_cell.angle_gamma   90.00
#
_symmetry.space_group_name_H-M   'P 1'
#
loop_
_entity.id
_entity.type
_entity.pdbx_description
1 polymer ?
#
loop_
_entity_poly.entity_id
_entity_poly.type
_entity_poly.pdbx_seq_one_letter_code
_entity_poly.pdbx_strand_id
1 'polypeptide(L)'
;MLLDTLASLLQAPPHERPANTVEYFPGSGVLFTAPHAVPHARHPAPHGGSERKKHDGATGQIAQTLSMHTGAVALITRPPWTGNANADPLELCPFKKRVVELIESGSVHTVVDLHSMAAHHELDICIGIGDDIPGETVERLCGLLDTAGLSWAVNKPFAGRGSGTVRTSARAAGAAAVQLEIGPKCRNPLVAPEQTVGLLNALSKFARTLI
;
A
#
# COMPACT_ATOMS: atom_id res chain seq x y z
N MET A 1 -12.53 7.81 -15.49
CA MET A 1 -11.49 6.76 -15.75
C MET A 1 -10.93 6.15 -14.47
N LEU A 2 -10.05 6.82 -13.68
CA LEU A 2 -9.48 6.22 -12.43
C LEU A 2 -10.56 5.83 -11.42
N LEU A 3 -11.51 6.73 -11.18
CA LEU A 3 -12.60 6.50 -10.24
C LEU A 3 -13.52 5.38 -10.68
N ASP A 4 -13.85 5.32 -11.96
CA ASP A 4 -14.72 4.28 -12.53
C ASP A 4 -14.08 2.90 -12.43
N THR A 5 -12.75 2.83 -12.69
CA THR A 5 -11.98 1.60 -12.52
C THR A 5 -12.00 1.14 -11.07
N LEU A 6 -11.73 2.04 -10.12
CA LEU A 6 -11.78 1.71 -8.69
C LEU A 6 -13.17 1.27 -8.26
N ALA A 7 -14.22 2.01 -8.66
CA ALA A 7 -15.60 1.67 -8.33
C ALA A 7 -16.01 0.28 -8.87
N SER A 8 -15.61 -0.04 -10.11
CA SER A 8 -15.83 -1.36 -10.71
C SER A 8 -15.10 -2.46 -9.94
N LEU A 9 -13.85 -2.26 -9.55
CA LEU A 9 -13.09 -3.25 -8.78
C LEU A 9 -13.65 -3.47 -7.36
N LEU A 10 -14.24 -2.45 -6.75
CA LEU A 10 -14.87 -2.55 -5.44
C LEU A 10 -16.18 -3.35 -5.48
N GLN A 11 -16.90 -3.31 -6.62
CA GLN A 11 -18.15 -4.03 -6.84
C GLN A 11 -17.95 -5.44 -7.42
N ALA A 12 -16.76 -5.74 -7.96
CA ALA A 12 -16.47 -7.04 -8.53
C ALA A 12 -16.57 -8.14 -7.47
N PRO A 13 -17.30 -9.25 -7.75
CA PRO A 13 -17.33 -10.38 -6.84
C PRO A 13 -15.93 -10.92 -6.62
N PRO A 14 -15.64 -11.48 -5.44
CA PRO A 14 -14.37 -12.14 -5.21
C PRO A 14 -14.22 -13.26 -6.25
N HIS A 15 -13.28 -13.09 -7.17
CA HIS A 15 -13.00 -14.13 -8.16
C HIS A 15 -12.49 -15.38 -7.46
N GLU A 16 -13.01 -16.54 -7.84
CA GLU A 16 -12.37 -17.82 -7.57
C GLU A 16 -11.00 -17.80 -8.27
N ARG A 17 -9.93 -17.68 -7.49
CA ARG A 17 -8.57 -17.62 -8.01
C ARG A 17 -7.79 -18.84 -7.57
N PRO A 18 -6.86 -19.33 -8.41
CA PRO A 18 -5.97 -20.40 -8.02
C PRO A 18 -5.21 -20.03 -6.75
N ALA A 19 -4.64 -21.01 -6.07
CA ALA A 19 -4.01 -20.96 -4.75
C ALA A 19 -2.86 -19.94 -4.57
N ASN A 20 -2.67 -19.01 -5.49
CA ASN A 20 -1.70 -17.92 -5.38
C ASN A 20 -2.21 -16.87 -4.41
N THR A 21 -1.60 -16.84 -3.25
CA THR A 21 -1.90 -15.91 -2.17
C THR A 21 -1.44 -14.47 -2.44
N VAL A 22 -0.67 -14.28 -3.52
CA VAL A 22 -0.10 -13.00 -3.93
C VAL A 22 -0.40 -12.78 -5.42
N GLU A 23 -1.05 -11.68 -5.74
CA GLU A 23 -1.33 -11.27 -7.11
C GLU A 23 -0.32 -10.19 -7.54
N TYR A 24 0.28 -10.40 -8.69
CA TYR A 24 1.29 -9.54 -9.29
C TYR A 24 0.76 -8.92 -10.58
N PHE A 25 0.85 -7.61 -10.69
CA PHE A 25 0.60 -6.84 -11.91
C PHE A 25 1.94 -6.29 -12.41
N PRO A 26 2.38 -6.70 -13.60
CA PRO A 26 3.68 -6.28 -14.13
C PRO A 26 3.72 -4.80 -14.46
N GLY A 27 4.91 -4.22 -14.37
CA GLY A 27 5.19 -2.81 -14.62
C GLY A 27 6.63 -2.49 -14.24
N SER A 28 6.95 -1.24 -14.05
CA SER A 28 8.29 -0.79 -13.67
C SER A 28 8.30 0.47 -12.78
N GLY A 29 9.45 0.78 -12.24
CA GLY A 29 9.74 1.99 -11.50
C GLY A 29 9.18 1.99 -10.08
N VAL A 30 7.87 2.14 -9.95
CA VAL A 30 7.17 2.19 -8.66
C VAL A 30 6.42 0.88 -8.42
N LEU A 31 6.48 0.39 -7.17
CA LEU A 31 5.69 -0.73 -6.69
C LEU A 31 4.67 -0.25 -5.66
N PHE A 32 3.39 -0.43 -5.95
CA PHE A 32 2.31 -0.32 -4.97
C PHE A 32 2.06 -1.67 -4.32
N THR A 33 2.23 -1.76 -3.00
CA THR A 33 1.95 -2.98 -2.25
C THR A 33 0.67 -2.83 -1.44
N ALA A 34 -0.09 -3.94 -1.33
CA ALA A 34 -1.25 -4.04 -0.45
C ALA A 34 -1.18 -5.36 0.34
N PRO A 35 -0.33 -5.41 1.37
CA PRO A 35 -0.03 -6.64 2.11
C PRO A 35 -1.19 -7.13 2.98
N HIS A 36 -2.14 -6.26 3.28
CA HIS A 36 -3.32 -6.53 4.10
C HIS A 36 -4.64 -6.39 3.32
N ALA A 37 -4.61 -6.57 2.01
CA ALA A 37 -5.83 -6.51 1.20
C ALA A 37 -6.87 -7.60 1.55
N VAL A 38 -6.45 -8.63 2.30
CA VAL A 38 -7.32 -9.68 2.86
C VAL A 38 -7.11 -9.81 4.38
N PRO A 39 -8.05 -10.43 5.12
CA PRO A 39 -7.88 -10.68 6.55
C PRO A 39 -6.60 -11.48 6.81
N HIS A 40 -5.79 -11.03 7.77
CA HIS A 40 -4.46 -11.55 8.03
C HIS A 40 -4.24 -11.89 9.51
N ALA A 41 -3.22 -12.71 9.82
CA ALA A 41 -2.86 -13.05 11.18
C ALA A 41 -2.28 -11.83 11.91
N ARG A 42 -2.57 -11.70 13.20
CA ARG A 42 -1.93 -10.74 14.10
C ARG A 42 -0.94 -11.47 15.00
N HIS A 43 0.33 -11.13 14.90
CA HIS A 43 1.40 -11.71 15.72
C HIS A 43 2.22 -10.62 16.41
N PRO A 44 2.52 -10.73 17.71
CA PRO A 44 1.83 -11.59 18.65
C PRO A 44 0.39 -11.09 18.92
N ALA A 45 -0.53 -12.01 19.19
CA ALA A 45 -1.87 -11.63 19.65
C ALA A 45 -1.76 -11.02 21.06
N PRO A 46 -2.48 -9.91 21.39
CA PRO A 46 -2.34 -9.22 22.68
C PRO A 46 -2.68 -10.09 23.90
N HIS A 47 -3.47 -11.15 23.69
CA HIS A 47 -3.99 -12.02 24.78
C HIS A 47 -3.60 -13.50 24.62
N GLY A 48 -2.63 -13.80 23.75
CA GLY A 48 -2.29 -15.18 23.38
C GLY A 48 -3.30 -15.79 22.39
N GLY A 49 -2.84 -16.68 21.51
CA GLY A 49 -3.66 -17.28 20.45
C GLY A 49 -3.52 -16.58 19.08
N SER A 50 -4.23 -17.05 18.08
CA SER A 50 -4.25 -16.46 16.75
C SER A 50 -5.45 -15.52 16.60
N GLU A 51 -5.22 -14.22 16.64
CA GLU A 51 -6.23 -13.22 16.29
C GLU A 51 -6.12 -12.88 14.80
N ARG A 52 -7.25 -12.84 14.08
CA ARG A 52 -7.28 -12.34 12.71
C ARG A 52 -7.68 -10.87 12.70
N LYS A 53 -6.84 -10.04 12.14
CA LYS A 53 -7.19 -8.66 11.79
C LYS A 53 -8.10 -8.63 10.57
N LYS A 54 -9.00 -7.65 10.55
CA LYS A 54 -9.76 -7.31 9.34
C LYS A 54 -8.80 -6.85 8.24
N HIS A 55 -9.23 -6.99 6.99
CA HIS A 55 -8.48 -6.46 5.85
C HIS A 55 -8.45 -4.92 5.85
N ASP A 56 -7.44 -4.38 5.22
CA ASP A 56 -7.30 -2.96 4.91
C ASP A 56 -8.16 -2.65 3.67
N GLY A 57 -9.42 -2.24 3.91
CA GLY A 57 -10.42 -2.08 2.86
C GLY A 57 -9.97 -1.19 1.71
N ALA A 58 -10.18 -1.63 0.49
CA ALA A 58 -9.89 -0.99 -0.79
C ALA A 58 -8.40 -0.81 -1.15
N THR A 59 -7.43 -1.12 -0.27
CA THR A 59 -6.00 -0.93 -0.59
C THR A 59 -5.55 -1.76 -1.80
N GLY A 60 -6.02 -3.01 -1.89
CA GLY A 60 -5.74 -3.86 -3.04
C GLY A 60 -6.31 -3.31 -4.36
N GLN A 61 -7.55 -2.81 -4.33
CA GLN A 61 -8.18 -2.21 -5.50
C GLN A 61 -7.51 -0.89 -5.91
N ILE A 62 -7.07 -0.08 -4.94
CA ILE A 62 -6.29 1.13 -5.20
C ILE A 62 -4.96 0.77 -5.89
N ALA A 63 -4.20 -0.19 -5.34
CA ALA A 63 -2.96 -0.65 -5.96
C ALA A 63 -3.17 -1.14 -7.39
N GLN A 64 -4.20 -1.96 -7.63
CA GLN A 64 -4.55 -2.45 -8.95
C GLN A 64 -4.94 -1.34 -9.91
N THR A 65 -5.78 -0.39 -9.48
CA THR A 65 -6.19 0.78 -10.27
C THR A 65 -4.95 1.60 -10.69
N LEU A 66 -4.05 1.89 -9.76
CA LEU A 66 -2.83 2.65 -10.03
C LEU A 66 -1.94 1.92 -11.04
N SER A 67 -1.72 0.62 -10.87
CA SER A 67 -0.96 -0.19 -11.83
C SER A 67 -1.54 -0.13 -13.25
N MET A 68 -2.85 -0.35 -13.39
CA MET A 68 -3.54 -0.33 -14.69
C MET A 68 -3.45 1.02 -15.42
N HIS A 69 -3.36 2.12 -14.67
CA HIS A 69 -3.38 3.47 -15.25
C HIS A 69 -2.01 4.14 -15.37
N THR A 70 -0.98 3.60 -14.71
CA THR A 70 0.35 4.22 -14.70
C THR A 70 1.44 3.35 -15.31
N GLY A 71 1.24 2.04 -15.40
CA GLY A 71 2.30 1.09 -15.72
C GLY A 71 3.21 0.76 -14.54
N ALA A 72 2.88 1.24 -13.33
CA ALA A 72 3.56 0.83 -12.10
C ALA A 72 3.28 -0.64 -11.76
N VAL A 73 4.17 -1.24 -10.98
CA VAL A 73 3.95 -2.59 -10.46
C VAL A 73 2.91 -2.57 -9.35
N ALA A 74 2.05 -3.58 -9.25
CA ALA A 74 1.27 -3.82 -8.03
C ALA A 74 1.48 -5.23 -7.51
N LEU A 75 1.54 -5.36 -6.17
CA LEU A 75 1.65 -6.62 -5.46
C LEU A 75 0.60 -6.64 -4.34
N ILE A 76 -0.33 -7.60 -4.40
CA ILE A 76 -1.55 -7.59 -3.59
C ILE A 76 -1.77 -8.98 -2.98
N THR A 77 -2.03 -9.05 -1.66
CA THR A 77 -2.46 -10.31 -1.04
C THR A 77 -3.87 -10.66 -1.46
N ARG A 78 -4.12 -11.97 -1.71
CA ARG A 78 -5.43 -12.52 -2.08
C ARG A 78 -5.75 -13.75 -1.22
N PRO A 79 -7.02 -14.15 -1.06
CA PRO A 79 -7.35 -15.41 -0.44
C PRO A 79 -6.68 -16.59 -1.20
N PRO A 80 -6.19 -17.61 -0.52
CA PRO A 80 -6.28 -17.92 0.91
C PRO A 80 -5.11 -17.40 1.78
N TRP A 81 -4.57 -16.21 1.54
CA TRP A 81 -3.48 -15.64 2.35
C TRP A 81 -3.83 -15.63 3.84
N THR A 82 -2.94 -16.14 4.68
CA THR A 82 -3.12 -16.19 6.13
C THR A 82 -1.98 -15.55 6.93
N GLY A 83 -0.85 -15.22 6.27
CA GLY A 83 0.32 -14.61 6.87
C GLY A 83 0.11 -13.13 7.23
N ASN A 84 1.14 -12.53 7.81
CA ASN A 84 1.20 -11.10 8.09
C ASN A 84 2.51 -10.53 7.52
N ALA A 85 2.45 -9.92 6.35
CA ALA A 85 3.63 -9.39 5.68
C ALA A 85 4.36 -8.30 6.48
N ASN A 86 3.71 -7.67 7.46
CA ASN A 86 4.32 -6.67 8.35
C ASN A 86 4.88 -7.26 9.65
N ALA A 87 4.81 -8.58 9.85
CA ALA A 87 5.32 -9.22 11.06
C ALA A 87 6.15 -10.48 10.75
N ASP A 88 5.77 -11.23 9.70
CA ASP A 88 6.44 -12.49 9.37
C ASP A 88 7.90 -12.22 8.94
N PRO A 89 8.87 -13.05 9.33
CA PRO A 89 10.24 -12.95 8.84
C PRO A 89 10.32 -12.95 7.30
N LEU A 90 11.29 -12.28 6.71
CA LEU A 90 11.47 -12.22 5.26
C LEU A 90 11.54 -13.62 4.65
N GLU A 91 12.27 -14.54 5.30
CA GLU A 91 12.53 -15.89 4.85
C GLU A 91 11.25 -16.76 4.79
N LEU A 92 10.24 -16.40 5.55
CA LEU A 92 8.96 -17.10 5.62
C LEU A 92 7.82 -16.37 4.91
N CYS A 93 8.06 -15.16 4.40
CA CYS A 93 7.03 -14.31 3.80
C CYS A 93 7.19 -14.22 2.27
N PRO A 94 6.42 -15.00 1.48
CA PRO A 94 6.49 -14.94 0.02
C PRO A 94 6.22 -13.55 -0.54
N PHE A 95 5.36 -12.77 0.12
CA PHE A 95 5.05 -11.40 -0.27
C PHE A 95 6.30 -10.50 -0.22
N LYS A 96 7.02 -10.50 0.91
CA LYS A 96 8.25 -9.70 1.05
C LYS A 96 9.39 -10.21 0.17
N LYS A 97 9.52 -11.54 0.00
CA LYS A 97 10.47 -12.10 -0.97
C LYS A 97 10.25 -11.51 -2.36
N ARG A 98 8.99 -11.48 -2.81
CA ARG A 98 8.67 -10.94 -4.12
C ARG A 98 8.98 -9.44 -4.23
N VAL A 99 8.76 -8.66 -3.17
CA VAL A 99 9.17 -7.23 -3.14
C VAL A 99 10.68 -7.10 -3.33
N VAL A 100 11.47 -7.87 -2.58
CA VAL A 100 12.95 -7.85 -2.67
C VAL A 100 13.42 -8.27 -4.06
N GLU A 101 12.91 -9.35 -4.63
CA GLU A 101 13.23 -9.81 -5.98
C GLU A 101 13.00 -8.74 -7.05
N LEU A 102 11.87 -8.00 -6.95
CA LEU A 102 11.55 -6.91 -7.89
C LEU A 102 12.52 -5.74 -7.78
N ILE A 103 13.00 -5.45 -6.57
CA ILE A 103 14.00 -4.40 -6.33
C ILE A 103 15.37 -4.86 -6.87
N GLU A 104 15.81 -6.07 -6.52
CA GLU A 104 17.11 -6.62 -6.91
C GLU A 104 17.22 -6.82 -8.43
N SER A 105 16.10 -7.10 -9.11
CA SER A 105 16.05 -7.17 -10.59
C SER A 105 16.18 -5.82 -11.28
N GLY A 106 16.17 -4.70 -10.54
CA GLY A 106 16.15 -3.35 -11.09
C GLY A 106 14.81 -2.91 -11.66
N SER A 107 13.76 -3.74 -11.57
CA SER A 107 12.43 -3.39 -12.09
C SER A 107 11.73 -2.33 -11.22
N VAL A 108 12.09 -2.25 -9.94
CA VAL A 108 11.49 -1.35 -8.94
C VAL A 108 12.57 -0.64 -8.16
N HIS A 109 12.44 0.68 -8.00
CA HIS A 109 13.32 1.49 -7.16
C HIS A 109 12.59 2.31 -6.10
N THR A 110 11.24 2.31 -6.14
CA THR A 110 10.41 2.99 -5.15
C THR A 110 9.22 2.10 -4.76
N VAL A 111 8.98 1.96 -3.45
CA VAL A 111 7.87 1.17 -2.91
C VAL A 111 6.93 2.08 -2.12
N VAL A 112 5.64 1.98 -2.44
CA VAL A 112 4.55 2.64 -1.73
C VAL A 112 3.65 1.56 -1.12
N ASP A 113 3.78 1.37 0.19
CA ASP A 113 3.10 0.31 0.95
C ASP A 113 1.76 0.82 1.48
N LEU A 114 0.65 0.32 0.92
CA LEU A 114 -0.70 0.83 1.16
C LEU A 114 -1.38 0.11 2.30
N HIS A 115 -1.77 0.87 3.30
CA HIS A 115 -2.53 0.45 4.47
C HIS A 115 -3.77 1.30 4.70
N SER A 116 -4.60 0.90 5.66
CA SER A 116 -5.79 1.66 6.05
C SER A 116 -5.72 2.11 7.50
N MET A 117 -6.01 3.37 7.75
CA MET A 117 -6.23 3.87 9.10
C MET A 117 -7.71 4.11 9.41
N ALA A 118 -8.03 4.16 10.71
CA ALA A 118 -9.38 4.40 11.20
C ALA A 118 -9.76 5.89 11.12
N ALA A 119 -11.08 6.15 11.07
CA ALA A 119 -11.62 7.51 10.91
C ALA A 119 -11.27 8.45 12.07
N HIS A 120 -11.06 7.94 13.28
CA HIS A 120 -10.77 8.76 14.46
C HIS A 120 -9.41 9.48 14.41
N HIS A 121 -8.55 9.17 13.42
CA HIS A 121 -7.28 9.87 13.24
C HIS A 121 -7.42 11.22 12.52
N GLU A 122 -8.60 11.52 11.94
CA GLU A 122 -8.95 12.80 11.31
C GLU A 122 -7.99 13.29 10.21
N LEU A 123 -7.19 12.39 9.65
CA LEU A 123 -6.28 12.62 8.52
C LEU A 123 -6.78 11.88 7.29
N ASP A 124 -6.48 12.43 6.13
CA ASP A 124 -6.66 11.72 4.86
C ASP A 124 -5.53 10.73 4.62
N ILE A 125 -4.28 11.13 4.92
CA ILE A 125 -3.09 10.30 4.71
C ILE A 125 -2.10 10.45 5.87
N CYS A 126 -1.59 9.32 6.38
CA CYS A 126 -0.38 9.33 7.20
C CYS A 126 0.76 8.66 6.41
N ILE A 127 1.90 9.34 6.31
CA ILE A 127 3.10 8.88 5.59
C ILE A 127 4.10 8.35 6.61
N GLY A 128 4.28 7.04 6.68
CA GLY A 128 5.26 6.39 7.54
C GLY A 128 6.62 6.24 6.83
N ILE A 129 7.63 6.90 7.35
CA ILE A 129 9.02 6.82 6.85
C ILE A 129 9.99 6.23 7.86
N GLY A 130 9.50 5.79 9.02
CA GLY A 130 10.33 5.28 10.10
C GLY A 130 11.19 6.37 10.71
N ASP A 131 12.46 6.06 10.89
CA ASP A 131 13.49 6.99 11.38
C ASP A 131 14.29 7.64 10.24
N ASP A 132 13.89 7.41 8.98
CA ASP A 132 14.51 8.05 7.83
C ASP A 132 14.22 9.57 7.84
N ILE A 133 15.15 10.34 7.30
CA ILE A 133 14.94 11.76 7.01
C ILE A 133 14.11 11.85 5.73
N PRO A 134 13.07 12.70 5.67
CA PRO A 134 12.35 12.94 4.43
C PRO A 134 13.32 13.37 3.33
N GLY A 135 13.29 12.65 2.21
CA GLY A 135 14.06 12.97 1.02
C GLY A 135 13.14 13.35 -0.14
N GLU A 136 13.72 13.59 -1.31
CA GLU A 136 13.00 14.06 -2.50
C GLU A 136 11.73 13.26 -2.83
N THR A 137 11.77 11.95 -2.66
CA THR A 137 10.60 11.07 -2.88
C THR A 137 9.44 11.44 -1.97
N VAL A 138 9.70 11.68 -0.68
CA VAL A 138 8.67 12.05 0.32
C VAL A 138 8.19 13.47 0.07
N GLU A 139 9.09 14.42 -0.16
CA GLU A 139 8.76 15.82 -0.45
C GLU A 139 7.87 15.95 -1.69
N ARG A 140 8.19 15.22 -2.74
CA ARG A 140 7.39 15.14 -3.96
C ARG A 140 5.98 14.59 -3.69
N LEU A 141 5.89 13.50 -2.92
CA LEU A 141 4.61 12.94 -2.54
C LEU A 141 3.77 13.94 -1.74
N CYS A 142 4.37 14.59 -0.74
CA CYS A 142 3.71 15.63 0.05
C CYS A 142 3.16 16.77 -0.82
N GLY A 143 3.97 17.31 -1.74
CA GLY A 143 3.53 18.36 -2.67
C GLY A 143 2.36 17.94 -3.58
N LEU A 144 2.29 16.66 -3.96
CA LEU A 144 1.18 16.14 -4.73
C LEU A 144 -0.09 15.97 -3.88
N LEU A 145 0.04 15.59 -2.61
CA LEU A 145 -1.08 15.52 -1.67
C LEU A 145 -1.61 16.92 -1.34
N ASP A 146 -0.74 17.91 -1.14
CA ASP A 146 -1.13 19.33 -0.99
C ASP A 146 -1.91 19.82 -2.21
N THR A 147 -1.41 19.55 -3.42
CA THR A 147 -2.08 19.93 -4.67
C THR A 147 -3.47 19.27 -4.79
N ALA A 148 -3.63 18.07 -4.23
CA ALA A 148 -4.91 17.36 -4.20
C ALA A 148 -5.85 17.83 -3.07
N GLY A 149 -5.42 18.77 -2.22
CA GLY A 149 -6.20 19.27 -1.08
C GLY A 149 -6.43 18.24 0.02
N LEU A 150 -5.53 17.24 0.15
CA LEU A 150 -5.62 16.19 1.15
C LEU A 150 -4.84 16.56 2.41
N SER A 151 -5.42 16.31 3.57
CA SER A 151 -4.74 16.45 4.86
C SER A 151 -3.77 15.28 5.08
N TRP A 152 -2.53 15.58 5.45
CA TRP A 152 -1.52 14.55 5.67
C TRP A 152 -0.58 14.90 6.83
N ALA A 153 0.08 13.87 7.35
CA ALA A 153 1.16 14.01 8.33
C ALA A 153 2.22 12.93 8.11
N VAL A 154 3.48 13.27 8.42
CA VAL A 154 4.58 12.32 8.41
C VAL A 154 4.75 11.71 9.80
N ASN A 155 4.83 10.38 9.87
CA ASN A 155 5.07 9.60 11.09
C ASN A 155 4.05 9.78 12.22
N LYS A 156 2.91 10.39 11.96
CA LYS A 156 1.84 10.61 12.95
C LYS A 156 0.48 10.31 12.32
N PRO A 157 -0.29 9.36 12.86
CA PRO A 157 -0.01 8.56 14.07
C PRO A 157 0.86 7.31 13.80
N PHE A 158 1.14 6.95 12.55
CA PHE A 158 1.85 5.73 12.16
C PHE A 158 3.19 6.05 11.50
N ALA A 159 4.27 5.56 12.10
CA ALA A 159 5.61 5.87 11.61
C ALA A 159 6.22 4.80 10.67
N GLY A 160 5.63 3.62 10.55
CA GLY A 160 6.19 2.53 9.75
C GLY A 160 7.56 2.01 10.25
N ARG A 161 7.82 2.10 11.57
CA ARG A 161 9.12 1.76 12.19
C ARG A 161 9.36 0.27 12.40
N GLY A 162 8.35 -0.57 12.27
CA GLY A 162 8.50 -2.00 12.54
C GLY A 162 9.59 -2.66 11.68
N SER A 163 10.52 -3.38 12.30
CA SER A 163 11.60 -4.09 11.59
C SER A 163 11.09 -5.15 10.60
N GLY A 164 9.88 -5.67 10.83
CA GLY A 164 9.25 -6.67 9.97
C GLY A 164 8.38 -6.11 8.84
N THR A 165 8.26 -4.77 8.68
CA THR A 165 7.36 -4.20 7.67
C THR A 165 7.86 -4.43 6.25
N VAL A 166 6.94 -4.37 5.29
CA VAL A 166 7.26 -4.38 3.85
C VAL A 166 8.19 -3.21 3.53
N ARG A 167 7.87 -2.01 4.06
CA ARG A 167 8.71 -0.82 3.91
C ARG A 167 10.15 -1.07 4.35
N THR A 168 10.35 -1.64 5.53
CA THR A 168 11.71 -1.90 6.06
C THR A 168 12.48 -2.90 5.19
N SER A 169 11.80 -3.95 4.72
CA SER A 169 12.41 -4.92 3.79
C SER A 169 12.81 -4.27 2.46
N ALA A 170 11.96 -3.40 1.92
CA ALA A 170 12.25 -2.65 0.69
C ALA A 170 13.44 -1.70 0.86
N ARG A 171 13.53 -1.00 1.99
CA ARG A 171 14.67 -0.13 2.31
C ARG A 171 15.97 -0.92 2.44
N ALA A 172 15.93 -2.08 3.08
CA ALA A 172 17.10 -2.97 3.20
C ALA A 172 17.58 -3.49 1.84
N ALA A 173 16.67 -3.68 0.89
CA ALA A 173 16.97 -4.06 -0.50
C ALA A 173 17.41 -2.87 -1.39
N GLY A 174 17.49 -1.64 -0.86
CA GLY A 174 18.02 -0.47 -1.56
C GLY A 174 16.99 0.43 -2.25
N ALA A 175 15.69 0.15 -2.14
CA ALA A 175 14.65 1.01 -2.70
C ALA A 175 14.31 2.20 -1.79
N ALA A 176 13.85 3.30 -2.36
CA ALA A 176 13.07 4.28 -1.62
C ALA A 176 11.74 3.64 -1.20
N ALA A 177 11.31 3.83 0.05
CA ALA A 177 10.08 3.20 0.51
C ALA A 177 9.33 4.06 1.53
N VAL A 178 8.01 4.18 1.33
CA VAL A 178 7.08 4.84 2.24
C VAL A 178 5.91 3.91 2.54
N GLN A 179 5.36 4.00 3.75
CA GLN A 179 4.10 3.39 4.13
C GLN A 179 3.01 4.46 4.09
N LEU A 180 1.89 4.19 3.45
CA LEU A 180 0.74 5.10 3.44
C LEU A 180 -0.42 4.46 4.20
N GLU A 181 -0.82 5.10 5.27
CA GLU A 181 -2.05 4.80 6.00
C GLU A 181 -3.15 5.72 5.46
N ILE A 182 -4.09 5.14 4.74
CA ILE A 182 -5.12 5.86 3.99
C ILE A 182 -6.39 5.96 4.81
N GLY A 183 -6.89 7.16 5.02
CA GLY A 183 -8.14 7.46 5.70
C GLY A 183 -9.37 6.92 4.93
N PRO A 184 -10.50 6.68 5.62
CA PRO A 184 -11.66 6.04 5.01
C PRO A 184 -12.29 6.86 3.87
N LYS A 185 -12.22 8.19 3.91
CA LYS A 185 -12.73 9.06 2.85
C LYS A 185 -11.97 8.85 1.53
N CYS A 186 -10.65 8.73 1.60
CA CYS A 186 -9.81 8.52 0.42
C CYS A 186 -9.93 7.11 -0.19
N ARG A 187 -10.57 6.16 0.52
CA ARG A 187 -10.74 4.77 0.09
C ARG A 187 -12.15 4.41 -0.37
N ASN A 188 -13.10 5.34 -0.22
CA ASN A 188 -14.50 5.06 -0.53
C ASN A 188 -15.09 6.12 -1.49
N PRO A 189 -15.07 5.84 -2.80
CA PRO A 189 -15.58 6.76 -3.81
C PRO A 189 -17.08 7.02 -3.72
N LEU A 190 -17.84 6.15 -3.05
CA LEU A 190 -19.28 6.34 -2.86
C LEU A 190 -19.59 7.32 -1.72
N VAL A 191 -18.67 7.49 -0.79
CA VAL A 191 -18.84 8.39 0.38
C VAL A 191 -18.14 9.74 0.15
N ALA A 192 -16.95 9.72 -0.42
CA ALA A 192 -16.12 10.90 -0.62
C ALA A 192 -15.38 10.83 -1.97
N PRO A 193 -16.09 11.05 -3.09
CA PRO A 193 -15.50 10.91 -4.43
C PRO A 193 -14.34 11.88 -4.66
N GLU A 194 -14.42 13.11 -4.16
CA GLU A 194 -13.37 14.13 -4.36
C GLU A 194 -12.05 13.72 -3.70
N GLN A 195 -12.07 13.29 -2.44
CA GLN A 195 -10.89 12.84 -1.71
C GLN A 195 -10.29 11.58 -2.35
N THR A 196 -11.15 10.65 -2.79
CA THR A 196 -10.71 9.43 -3.49
C THR A 196 -10.04 9.76 -4.82
N VAL A 197 -10.62 10.65 -5.62
CA VAL A 197 -10.05 11.14 -6.89
C VAL A 197 -8.74 11.88 -6.62
N GLY A 198 -8.70 12.74 -5.61
CA GLY A 198 -7.51 13.48 -5.19
C GLY A 198 -6.34 12.54 -4.91
N LEU A 199 -6.57 11.50 -4.09
CA LEU A 199 -5.56 10.49 -3.79
C LEU A 199 -5.08 9.74 -5.04
N LEU A 200 -6.02 9.21 -5.85
CA LEU A 200 -5.68 8.46 -7.06
C LEU A 200 -4.87 9.31 -8.05
N ASN A 201 -5.23 10.58 -8.22
CA ASN A 201 -4.50 11.51 -9.08
C ASN A 201 -3.09 11.81 -8.53
N ALA A 202 -2.96 12.07 -7.22
CA ALA A 202 -1.68 12.32 -6.58
C ALA A 202 -0.73 11.13 -6.75
N LEU A 203 -1.19 9.92 -6.43
CA LEU A 203 -0.39 8.70 -6.55
C LEU A 203 -0.09 8.33 -8.01
N SER A 204 -1.01 8.59 -8.95
CA SER A 204 -0.76 8.38 -10.38
C SER A 204 0.29 9.34 -10.93
N LYS A 205 0.24 10.63 -10.56
CA LYS A 205 1.26 11.60 -10.93
C LYS A 205 2.61 11.22 -10.31
N PHE A 206 2.61 10.85 -9.03
CA PHE A 206 3.81 10.38 -8.34
C PHE A 206 4.47 9.21 -9.08
N ALA A 207 3.71 8.16 -9.40
CA ALA A 207 4.24 7.02 -10.12
C ALA A 207 4.85 7.41 -11.48
N ARG A 208 4.12 8.18 -12.29
CA ARG A 208 4.57 8.60 -13.63
C ARG A 208 5.82 9.48 -13.65
N THR A 209 6.14 10.16 -12.55
CA THR A 209 7.38 10.94 -12.45
C THR A 209 8.60 10.09 -12.10
N LEU A 210 8.39 8.81 -11.78
CA LEU A 210 9.42 7.87 -11.36
C LEU A 210 9.55 6.65 -12.29
N ILE A 211 8.72 6.54 -13.32
CA ILE A 211 8.81 5.58 -14.43
C ILE A 211 9.47 6.25 -15.63
#